data_2c4e1bae99a67a552754ec336e45dbbd
#
_entry.id   2c4e1bae99a67a552754ec336e45dbbd
#
_cell.length_a   1.000
_cell.length_b   1.000
_cell.length_c   1.000
_cell.angle_alpha   90.00
_cell.angle_beta   90.00
_cell.angle_gamma   90.00
#
_symmetry.space_group_name_H-M   'P 1'
#
loop_
_entity.id
_entity.type
_entity.pdbx_description
1 polymer ?
#
loop_
_entity_poly.entity_id
_entity_poly.type
_entity_poly.pdbx_seq_one_letter_code
_entity_poly.pdbx_strand_id
1 'polypeptide(L)'
;MLNGIPEDVYHWIGYLGVALYLGAYALLQTGVIRGNGYAYVILNFLAASFVLVGLTVAFSLSLAIVPILWILISVVGLVRMLLLDRMARLNEEESAFVDKIFPEFSKTTARRFLDHGIWLDAEPGIRITQEHEPVTHLTFLARGSADVFSSSERIGRVVSGLVGELNVMQKGPASATVRTAEPSRIFMISSEALAELAATDVEFRRGLESGMNLDTRSKLVAANKALTRQKAAAE
;
A
#
# COMPACT_ATOMS: atom_id res chain seq x y z
N MET A 1 -38.17 28.53 5.35
CA MET A 1 -38.60 28.24 3.97
C MET A 1 -37.72 29.06 3.04
N LEU A 2 -36.92 28.42 2.18
CA LEU A 2 -36.22 29.09 1.10
C LEU A 2 -37.25 29.48 0.06
N ASN A 3 -37.56 30.78 -0.02
CA ASN A 3 -38.64 31.33 -0.83
C ASN A 3 -38.50 30.94 -2.31
N GLY A 4 -39.44 30.16 -2.85
CA GLY A 4 -39.65 29.96 -4.27
C GLY A 4 -39.41 28.55 -4.84
N ILE A 5 -39.02 27.55 -4.03
CA ILE A 5 -38.85 26.19 -4.51
C ILE A 5 -40.13 25.38 -4.20
N PRO A 6 -40.77 24.72 -5.19
CA PRO A 6 -41.93 23.85 -4.97
C PRO A 6 -41.62 22.70 -3.99
N GLU A 7 -42.59 22.33 -3.14
CA GLU A 7 -42.43 21.25 -2.15
C GLU A 7 -42.06 19.91 -2.78
N ASP A 8 -42.56 19.65 -3.97
CA ASP A 8 -42.23 18.43 -4.74
C ASP A 8 -40.73 18.27 -4.98
N VAL A 9 -39.99 19.37 -5.14
CA VAL A 9 -38.52 19.31 -5.35
C VAL A 9 -37.81 18.75 -4.11
N TYR A 10 -38.25 19.14 -2.92
CA TYR A 10 -37.68 18.59 -1.67
C TYR A 10 -37.97 17.10 -1.52
N HIS A 11 -39.15 16.63 -1.92
CA HIS A 11 -39.48 15.21 -1.91
C HIS A 11 -38.58 14.43 -2.87
N TRP A 12 -38.36 14.93 -4.09
CA TRP A 12 -37.45 14.28 -5.06
C TRP A 12 -36.00 14.23 -4.58
N ILE A 13 -35.53 15.29 -3.90
CA ILE A 13 -34.21 15.31 -3.27
C ILE A 13 -34.12 14.23 -2.18
N GLY A 14 -35.15 14.10 -1.35
CA GLY A 14 -35.22 13.05 -0.33
C GLY A 14 -35.19 11.64 -0.92
N TYR A 15 -35.95 11.37 -2.00
CA TYR A 15 -35.95 10.09 -2.70
C TYR A 15 -34.55 9.79 -3.33
N LEU A 16 -33.89 10.80 -3.89
CA LEU A 16 -32.52 10.64 -4.38
C LEU A 16 -31.56 10.26 -3.24
N GLY A 17 -31.72 10.82 -2.06
CA GLY A 17 -30.97 10.46 -0.87
C GLY A 17 -31.16 8.98 -0.49
N VAL A 18 -32.39 8.49 -0.51
CA VAL A 18 -32.72 7.07 -0.26
C VAL A 18 -32.06 6.17 -1.33
N ALA A 19 -32.18 6.56 -2.60
CA ALA A 19 -31.55 5.83 -3.70
C ALA A 19 -30.02 5.75 -3.57
N LEU A 20 -29.37 6.84 -3.11
CA LEU A 20 -27.94 6.86 -2.83
C LEU A 20 -27.57 5.95 -1.66
N TYR A 21 -28.34 5.85 -0.60
CA TYR A 21 -28.11 4.90 0.49
C TYR A 21 -28.14 3.45 -0.02
N LEU A 22 -29.19 3.10 -0.76
CA LEU A 22 -29.35 1.75 -1.32
C LEU A 22 -28.22 1.45 -2.31
N GLY A 23 -27.84 2.42 -3.15
CA GLY A 23 -26.73 2.29 -4.10
C GLY A 23 -25.39 2.11 -3.39
N ALA A 24 -25.09 2.91 -2.38
CA ALA A 24 -23.87 2.78 -1.60
C ALA A 24 -23.76 1.41 -0.92
N TYR A 25 -24.87 0.93 -0.35
CA TYR A 25 -24.92 -0.40 0.27
C TYR A 25 -24.75 -1.54 -0.77
N ALA A 26 -25.41 -1.43 -1.92
CA ALA A 26 -25.27 -2.40 -3.00
C ALA A 26 -23.84 -2.47 -3.54
N LEU A 27 -23.19 -1.32 -3.75
CA LEU A 27 -21.80 -1.24 -4.18
C LEU A 27 -20.83 -1.81 -3.13
N LEU A 28 -21.13 -1.65 -1.84
CA LEU A 28 -20.36 -2.25 -0.76
C LEU A 28 -20.51 -3.78 -0.75
N GLN A 29 -21.74 -4.29 -0.86
CA GLN A 29 -22.04 -5.73 -0.84
C GLN A 29 -21.49 -6.47 -2.06
N THR A 30 -21.46 -5.81 -3.21
CA THR A 30 -20.86 -6.37 -4.43
C THR A 30 -19.33 -6.27 -4.47
N GLY A 31 -18.72 -5.64 -3.45
CA GLY A 31 -17.27 -5.48 -3.37
C GLY A 31 -16.69 -4.43 -4.34
N VAL A 32 -17.54 -3.67 -5.03
CA VAL A 32 -17.09 -2.60 -5.96
C VAL A 32 -16.44 -1.45 -5.18
N ILE A 33 -16.98 -1.12 -4.00
CA ILE A 33 -16.39 -0.14 -3.09
C ILE A 33 -16.06 -0.77 -1.75
N ARG A 34 -15.07 -0.21 -1.06
CA ARG A 34 -14.65 -0.66 0.28
C ARG A 34 -15.30 0.21 1.35
N GLY A 35 -15.73 -0.39 2.47
CA GLY A 35 -16.38 0.31 3.56
C GLY A 35 -15.49 1.34 4.28
N ASN A 36 -14.17 1.17 4.21
CA ASN A 36 -13.17 2.09 4.73
C ASN A 36 -12.62 3.07 3.66
N GLY A 37 -13.24 3.11 2.46
CA GLY A 37 -12.81 3.98 1.37
C GLY A 37 -13.55 5.32 1.34
N TYR A 38 -12.92 6.35 0.76
CA TYR A 38 -13.50 7.69 0.57
C TYR A 38 -14.85 7.65 -0.15
N ALA A 39 -15.00 6.80 -1.17
CA ALA A 39 -16.22 6.69 -1.96
C ALA A 39 -17.44 6.34 -1.09
N TYR A 40 -17.30 5.35 -0.18
CA TYR A 40 -18.38 4.94 0.72
C TYR A 40 -18.77 6.06 1.69
N VAL A 41 -17.79 6.72 2.30
CA VAL A 41 -18.03 7.82 3.26
C VAL A 41 -18.70 9.01 2.59
N ILE A 42 -18.25 9.40 1.39
CA ILE A 42 -18.82 10.52 0.63
C ILE A 42 -20.25 10.19 0.19
N LEU A 43 -20.51 8.98 -0.34
CA LEU A 43 -21.85 8.57 -0.74
C LEU A 43 -22.85 8.60 0.42
N ASN A 44 -22.46 8.11 1.60
CA ASN A 44 -23.29 8.16 2.79
C ASN A 44 -23.53 9.59 3.29
N PHE A 45 -22.51 10.45 3.25
CA PHE A 45 -22.65 11.86 3.59
C PHE A 45 -23.66 12.56 2.68
N LEU A 46 -23.55 12.37 1.36
CA LEU A 46 -24.47 12.95 0.38
C LEU A 46 -25.90 12.39 0.54
N ALA A 47 -26.03 11.08 0.71
CA ALA A 47 -27.30 10.43 0.93
C ALA A 47 -28.01 10.98 2.16
N ALA A 48 -27.31 11.07 3.29
CA ALA A 48 -27.85 11.62 4.53
C ALA A 48 -28.26 13.11 4.40
N SER A 49 -27.42 13.89 3.71
CA SER A 49 -27.70 15.31 3.46
C SER A 49 -28.98 15.50 2.62
N PHE A 50 -29.16 14.69 1.56
CA PHE A 50 -30.33 14.77 0.70
C PHE A 50 -31.61 14.31 1.42
N VAL A 51 -31.52 13.23 2.22
CA VAL A 51 -32.66 12.81 3.07
C VAL A 51 -33.05 13.92 4.05
N LEU A 52 -32.06 14.55 4.70
CA LEU A 52 -32.33 15.63 5.65
C LEU A 52 -32.98 16.85 4.97
N VAL A 53 -32.53 17.20 3.76
CA VAL A 53 -33.19 18.27 2.96
C VAL A 53 -34.62 17.88 2.62
N GLY A 54 -34.89 16.63 2.22
CA GLY A 54 -36.24 16.16 1.94
C GLY A 54 -37.20 16.25 3.15
N LEU A 55 -36.66 16.06 4.37
CA LEU A 55 -37.42 16.16 5.61
C LEU A 55 -37.82 17.60 6.00
N THR A 56 -37.33 18.63 5.32
CA THR A 56 -37.65 20.03 5.65
C THR A 56 -39.12 20.39 5.41
N VAL A 57 -39.82 19.68 4.52
CA VAL A 57 -41.24 19.89 4.20
C VAL A 57 -42.16 19.41 5.33
N ALA A 58 -41.84 18.23 5.89
CA ALA A 58 -42.60 17.64 6.99
C ALA A 58 -41.62 17.21 8.08
N PHE A 59 -41.05 18.21 8.78
CA PHE A 59 -40.01 17.97 9.76
C PHE A 59 -40.50 17.13 10.94
N SER A 60 -39.84 16.02 11.19
CA SER A 60 -40.00 15.20 12.39
C SER A 60 -38.65 14.94 12.99
N LEU A 61 -38.46 15.33 14.26
CA LEU A 61 -37.19 15.14 14.95
C LEU A 61 -36.77 13.64 15.01
N SER A 62 -37.73 12.75 15.23
CA SER A 62 -37.48 11.30 15.27
C SER A 62 -36.95 10.76 13.95
N LEU A 63 -37.38 11.27 12.81
CA LEU A 63 -36.89 10.88 11.49
C LEU A 63 -35.57 11.57 11.14
N ALA A 64 -35.31 12.77 11.65
CA ALA A 64 -34.11 13.54 11.38
C ALA A 64 -32.88 13.02 12.16
N ILE A 65 -33.03 12.30 13.26
CA ILE A 65 -31.94 11.77 14.08
C ILE A 65 -31.00 10.89 13.25
N VAL A 66 -31.55 9.97 12.46
CA VAL A 66 -30.75 9.00 11.70
C VAL A 66 -29.83 9.69 10.67
N PRO A 67 -30.32 10.53 9.74
CA PRO A 67 -29.45 11.21 8.79
C PRO A 67 -28.46 12.18 9.46
N ILE A 68 -28.83 12.83 10.57
CA ILE A 68 -27.91 13.69 11.34
C ILE A 68 -26.74 12.86 11.87
N LEU A 69 -27.01 11.71 12.50
CA LEU A 69 -25.96 10.83 13.00
C LEU A 69 -25.05 10.31 11.86
N TRP A 70 -25.62 9.96 10.71
CA TRP A 70 -24.84 9.54 9.53
C TRP A 70 -23.95 10.65 8.99
N ILE A 71 -24.43 11.90 8.96
CA ILE A 71 -23.60 13.05 8.59
C ILE A 71 -22.43 13.20 9.56
N LEU A 72 -22.68 13.14 10.87
CA LEU A 72 -21.62 13.26 11.89
C LEU A 72 -20.59 12.15 11.77
N ILE A 73 -21.02 10.89 11.64
CA ILE A 73 -20.13 9.73 11.46
C ILE A 73 -19.30 9.90 10.18
N SER A 74 -19.93 10.34 9.09
CA SER A 74 -19.25 10.54 7.81
C SER A 74 -18.21 11.66 7.89
N VAL A 75 -18.52 12.76 8.55
CA VAL A 75 -17.59 13.89 8.76
C VAL A 75 -16.39 13.42 9.61
N VAL A 76 -16.63 12.73 10.73
CA VAL A 76 -15.55 12.19 11.57
C VAL A 76 -14.69 11.20 10.78
N GLY A 77 -15.31 10.31 10.02
CA GLY A 77 -14.61 9.36 9.14
C GLY A 77 -13.72 10.07 8.10
N LEU A 78 -14.27 11.07 7.41
CA LEU A 78 -13.56 11.84 6.40
C LEU A 78 -12.37 12.63 7.00
N VAL A 79 -12.60 13.32 8.12
CA VAL A 79 -11.53 14.05 8.83
C VAL A 79 -10.42 13.11 9.26
N ARG A 80 -10.77 11.95 9.84
CA ARG A 80 -9.78 10.93 10.24
C ARG A 80 -8.97 10.46 9.04
N MET A 81 -9.61 10.16 7.91
CA MET A 81 -8.91 9.70 6.69
C MET A 81 -7.95 10.78 6.15
N LEU A 82 -8.42 12.04 6.08
CA LEU A 82 -7.58 13.17 5.63
C LEU A 82 -6.39 13.42 6.56
N LEU A 83 -6.58 13.28 7.87
CA LEU A 83 -5.48 13.42 8.84
C LEU A 83 -4.47 12.30 8.69
N LEU A 84 -4.92 11.05 8.56
CA LEU A 84 -4.03 9.91 8.35
C LEU A 84 -3.22 10.04 7.05
N ASP A 85 -3.86 10.46 5.96
CA ASP A 85 -3.16 10.69 4.68
C ASP A 85 -2.14 11.85 4.77
N ARG A 86 -2.46 12.90 5.55
CA ARG A 86 -1.51 13.99 5.79
C ARG A 86 -0.33 13.58 6.67
N MET A 87 -0.56 12.71 7.64
CA MET A 87 0.50 12.18 8.51
C MET A 87 1.38 11.15 7.78
N ALA A 88 0.83 10.44 6.79
CA ALA A 88 1.56 9.47 5.98
C ALA A 88 2.38 10.15 4.86
N ARG A 89 3.14 11.22 5.19
CA ARG A 89 4.04 11.85 4.22
C ARG A 89 5.25 10.94 3.98
N LEU A 90 5.52 10.68 2.71
CA LEU A 90 6.74 10.03 2.24
C LEU A 90 7.66 11.10 1.66
N ASN A 91 8.96 11.00 1.89
CA ASN A 91 9.95 11.79 1.19
C ASN A 91 10.14 11.23 -0.25
N GLU A 92 10.92 11.91 -1.08
CA GLU A 92 11.13 11.50 -2.48
C GLU A 92 11.77 10.11 -2.60
N GLU A 93 12.74 9.79 -1.73
CA GLU A 93 13.43 8.48 -1.71
C GLU A 93 12.46 7.37 -1.30
N GLU A 94 11.67 7.59 -0.25
CA GLU A 94 10.64 6.67 0.24
C GLU A 94 9.54 6.44 -0.81
N SER A 95 9.06 7.51 -1.45
CA SER A 95 8.04 7.41 -2.49
C SER A 95 8.55 6.62 -3.68
N ALA A 96 9.75 6.93 -4.17
CA ALA A 96 10.36 6.21 -5.29
C ALA A 96 10.55 4.71 -4.99
N PHE A 97 10.91 4.37 -3.76
CA PHE A 97 11.01 2.98 -3.32
C PHE A 97 9.65 2.28 -3.32
N VAL A 98 8.66 2.89 -2.64
CA VAL A 98 7.32 2.29 -2.51
C VAL A 98 6.65 2.15 -3.88
N ASP A 99 6.66 3.19 -4.71
CA ASP A 99 6.04 3.19 -6.03
C ASP A 99 6.66 2.14 -6.96
N LYS A 100 7.97 1.90 -6.82
CA LYS A 100 8.69 0.93 -7.62
C LYS A 100 8.43 -0.51 -7.21
N ILE A 101 8.44 -0.80 -5.90
CA ILE A 101 8.43 -2.18 -5.36
C ILE A 101 7.05 -2.57 -4.86
N PHE A 102 6.32 -1.67 -4.21
CA PHE A 102 5.05 -1.92 -3.55
C PHE A 102 3.94 -0.98 -4.03
N PRO A 103 3.64 -0.94 -5.35
CA PRO A 103 2.68 0.02 -5.93
C PRO A 103 1.24 -0.14 -5.40
N GLU A 104 0.93 -1.27 -4.76
CA GLU A 104 -0.36 -1.54 -4.15
C GLU A 104 -0.50 -0.98 -2.73
N PHE A 105 0.59 -0.50 -2.12
CA PHE A 105 0.52 0.09 -0.79
C PHE A 105 -0.21 1.44 -0.82
N SER A 106 -1.17 1.62 0.10
CA SER A 106 -1.68 2.96 0.41
C SER A 106 -0.56 3.78 1.10
N LYS A 107 -0.67 5.11 1.08
CA LYS A 107 0.31 5.97 1.78
C LYS A 107 0.44 5.62 3.25
N THR A 108 -0.65 5.31 3.92
CA THR A 108 -0.66 4.91 5.33
C THR A 108 0.01 3.56 5.55
N THR A 109 -0.23 2.59 4.67
CA THR A 109 0.43 1.28 4.69
C THR A 109 1.93 1.41 4.45
N ALA A 110 2.32 2.22 3.45
CA ALA A 110 3.70 2.52 3.14
C ALA A 110 4.43 3.18 4.32
N ARG A 111 3.81 4.18 4.97
CA ARG A 111 4.40 4.84 6.15
C ARG A 111 4.63 3.86 7.28
N ARG A 112 3.61 3.03 7.62
CA ARG A 112 3.77 1.98 8.65
C ARG A 112 4.90 1.02 8.34
N PHE A 113 5.01 0.58 7.09
CA PHE A 113 6.11 -0.28 6.64
C PHE A 113 7.47 0.39 6.84
N LEU A 114 7.62 1.62 6.39
CA LEU A 114 8.87 2.38 6.49
C LEU A 114 9.24 2.73 7.94
N ASP A 115 8.27 2.95 8.82
CA ASP A 115 8.51 3.23 10.24
C ASP A 115 9.07 2.02 11.02
N HIS A 116 8.89 0.79 10.49
CA HIS A 116 9.42 -0.44 11.08
C HIS A 116 10.77 -0.85 10.48
N GLY A 117 11.28 -0.10 9.52
CA GLY A 117 12.60 -0.31 8.93
C GLY A 117 13.54 0.85 9.15
N ILE A 118 14.76 0.70 8.69
CA ILE A 118 15.82 1.71 8.82
C ILE A 118 16.49 1.97 7.48
N TRP A 119 16.84 3.23 7.23
CA TRP A 119 17.67 3.64 6.11
C TRP A 119 19.12 3.77 6.57
N LEU A 120 20.03 3.16 5.80
CA LEU A 120 21.45 3.11 6.09
C LEU A 120 22.28 3.49 4.87
N ASP A 121 23.40 4.15 5.09
CA ASP A 121 24.47 4.31 4.12
C ASP A 121 25.51 3.23 4.41
N ALA A 122 25.65 2.29 3.50
CA ALA A 122 26.52 1.12 3.63
C ALA A 122 27.82 1.31 2.83
N GLU A 123 28.94 1.11 3.47
CA GLU A 123 30.26 1.11 2.84
C GLU A 123 30.44 -0.13 1.93
N PRO A 124 31.41 -0.11 0.98
CA PRO A 124 31.73 -1.27 0.18
C PRO A 124 32.14 -2.47 1.04
N GLY A 125 31.69 -3.67 0.65
CA GLY A 125 32.03 -4.93 1.34
C GLY A 125 31.07 -5.29 2.47
N ILE A 126 30.08 -4.46 2.81
CA ILE A 126 29.06 -4.80 3.81
C ILE A 126 28.22 -5.97 3.29
N ARG A 127 28.12 -7.02 4.11
CA ARG A 127 27.38 -8.23 3.82
C ARG A 127 25.90 -8.03 4.16
N ILE A 128 25.02 -8.13 3.12
CA ILE A 128 23.57 -8.03 3.24
C ILE A 128 22.98 -9.42 3.57
N THR A 129 23.40 -10.45 2.82
CA THR A 129 23.03 -11.86 3.08
C THR A 129 24.26 -12.75 3.00
N GLN A 130 24.21 -13.90 3.66
CA GLN A 130 25.23 -14.97 3.56
C GLN A 130 24.57 -16.24 3.07
N GLU A 131 25.12 -16.83 2.02
CA GLU A 131 24.64 -18.10 1.46
C GLU A 131 24.53 -19.19 2.56
N HIS A 132 23.42 -19.91 2.57
CA HIS A 132 23.04 -20.94 3.55
C HIS A 132 22.72 -20.43 4.97
N GLU A 133 22.90 -19.16 5.30
CA GLU A 133 22.45 -18.59 6.58
C GLU A 133 20.99 -18.11 6.49
N PRO A 134 20.22 -18.13 7.61
CA PRO A 134 18.86 -17.63 7.63
C PRO A 134 18.76 -16.16 7.21
N VAL A 135 17.79 -15.84 6.36
CA VAL A 135 17.49 -14.46 5.98
C VAL A 135 16.67 -13.79 7.10
N THR A 136 17.27 -12.85 7.79
CA THR A 136 16.67 -12.14 8.93
C THR A 136 16.09 -10.78 8.58
N HIS A 137 16.45 -10.23 7.41
CA HIS A 137 16.01 -8.91 6.96
C HIS A 137 15.66 -8.93 5.48
N LEU A 138 14.61 -8.17 5.13
CA LEU A 138 14.39 -7.74 3.75
C LEU A 138 15.16 -6.45 3.54
N THR A 139 16.00 -6.42 2.52
CA THR A 139 16.82 -5.24 2.20
C THR A 139 16.45 -4.72 0.82
N PHE A 140 16.24 -3.41 0.69
CA PHE A 140 16.11 -2.72 -0.59
C PHE A 140 17.36 -1.91 -0.88
N LEU A 141 18.00 -2.14 -2.02
CA LEU A 141 19.10 -1.35 -2.53
C LEU A 141 18.55 -0.20 -3.36
N ALA A 142 18.59 1.01 -2.79
CA ALA A 142 18.06 2.21 -3.43
C ALA A 142 19.06 2.85 -4.39
N ARG A 143 20.32 2.94 -3.97
CA ARG A 143 21.44 3.48 -4.76
C ARG A 143 22.70 2.64 -4.49
N GLY A 144 23.63 2.67 -5.45
CA GLY A 144 24.85 1.88 -5.40
C GLY A 144 24.65 0.52 -6.07
N SER A 145 25.54 -0.42 -5.76
CA SER A 145 25.49 -1.79 -6.30
C SER A 145 25.98 -2.80 -5.29
N ALA A 146 25.52 -4.05 -5.43
CA ALA A 146 25.95 -5.17 -4.61
C ALA A 146 26.29 -6.36 -5.49
N ASP A 147 27.42 -7.01 -5.24
CA ASP A 147 27.85 -8.22 -5.91
C ASP A 147 27.21 -9.45 -5.26
N VAL A 148 26.78 -10.38 -6.09
CA VAL A 148 26.15 -11.64 -5.70
C VAL A 148 27.11 -12.78 -5.93
N PHE A 149 27.35 -13.57 -4.88
CA PHE A 149 28.26 -14.72 -4.90
C PHE A 149 27.49 -16.00 -4.55
N SER A 150 27.75 -17.08 -5.26
CA SER A 150 27.33 -18.43 -4.91
C SER A 150 28.53 -19.34 -4.98
N SER A 151 28.71 -20.18 -3.96
CA SER A 151 29.90 -21.06 -3.82
C SER A 151 31.24 -20.30 -3.99
N SER A 152 31.30 -19.07 -3.50
CA SER A 152 32.43 -18.13 -3.58
C SER A 152 32.71 -17.55 -4.97
N GLU A 153 31.98 -17.95 -6.01
CA GLU A 153 32.05 -17.33 -7.34
C GLU A 153 31.08 -16.15 -7.44
N ARG A 154 31.52 -15.07 -8.09
CA ARG A 154 30.66 -13.94 -8.39
C ARG A 154 29.75 -14.29 -9.57
N ILE A 155 28.45 -14.44 -9.29
CA ILE A 155 27.45 -14.84 -10.28
C ILE A 155 26.63 -13.69 -10.83
N GLY A 156 26.70 -12.49 -10.21
CA GLY A 156 25.91 -11.36 -10.66
C GLY A 156 26.14 -10.08 -9.87
N ARG A 157 25.32 -9.07 -10.20
CA ARG A 157 25.30 -7.77 -9.52
C ARG A 157 23.88 -7.25 -9.45
N VAL A 158 23.49 -6.72 -8.30
CA VAL A 158 22.25 -5.98 -8.06
C VAL A 158 22.58 -4.50 -8.05
N VAL A 159 21.88 -3.70 -8.86
CA VAL A 159 22.03 -2.23 -8.91
C VAL A 159 20.88 -1.54 -8.21
N SER A 160 19.71 -2.16 -8.18
CA SER A 160 18.53 -1.68 -7.45
C SER A 160 17.50 -2.79 -7.36
N GLY A 161 16.89 -2.96 -6.20
CA GLY A 161 15.86 -3.97 -5.95
C GLY A 161 15.96 -4.57 -4.56
N LEU A 162 15.15 -5.59 -4.30
CA LEU A 162 15.12 -6.29 -3.02
C LEU A 162 16.26 -7.30 -2.92
N VAL A 163 16.68 -7.60 -1.70
CA VAL A 163 17.62 -8.70 -1.37
C VAL A 163 17.02 -9.44 -0.17
N GLY A 164 16.97 -10.78 -0.26
CA GLY A 164 16.41 -11.64 0.77
C GLY A 164 14.92 -11.93 0.62
N GLU A 165 14.26 -11.41 -0.43
CA GLU A 165 12.82 -11.51 -0.65
C GLU A 165 12.30 -12.95 -0.77
N LEU A 166 13.13 -13.90 -1.21
CA LEU A 166 12.71 -15.28 -1.40
C LEU A 166 12.42 -16.00 -0.08
N ASN A 167 13.20 -15.72 0.96
CA ASN A 167 13.18 -16.52 2.17
C ASN A 167 12.93 -15.73 3.47
N VAL A 168 12.81 -14.40 3.41
CA VAL A 168 12.67 -13.55 4.60
C VAL A 168 11.44 -13.88 5.44
N MET A 169 10.30 -14.16 4.81
CA MET A 169 9.03 -14.47 5.53
C MET A 169 9.07 -15.82 6.25
N GLN A 170 9.87 -16.75 5.76
CA GLN A 170 10.01 -18.11 6.31
C GLN A 170 11.29 -18.29 7.12
N LYS A 171 12.13 -17.25 7.22
CA LYS A 171 13.48 -17.29 7.79
C LYS A 171 14.32 -18.43 7.21
N GLY A 172 14.10 -18.74 5.92
CA GLY A 172 14.83 -19.76 5.20
C GLY A 172 16.26 -19.31 4.87
N PRO A 173 17.13 -20.25 4.44
CA PRO A 173 18.52 -19.94 4.10
C PRO A 173 18.60 -19.06 2.86
N ALA A 174 19.54 -18.10 2.86
CA ALA A 174 19.84 -17.29 1.68
C ALA A 174 20.41 -18.17 0.56
N SER A 175 19.96 -17.94 -0.66
CA SER A 175 20.43 -18.64 -1.87
C SER A 175 21.79 -18.17 -2.36
N ALA A 176 22.27 -17.03 -1.88
CA ALA A 176 23.54 -16.42 -2.28
C ALA A 176 24.04 -15.45 -1.19
N THR A 177 25.34 -15.23 -1.20
CA THR A 177 25.98 -14.15 -0.45
C THR A 177 25.90 -12.87 -1.26
N VAL A 178 25.35 -11.81 -0.67
CA VAL A 178 25.25 -10.48 -1.29
C VAL A 178 26.07 -9.48 -0.47
N ARG A 179 26.97 -8.74 -1.14
CA ARG A 179 27.82 -7.72 -0.52
C ARG A 179 27.79 -6.44 -1.34
N THR A 180 27.75 -5.29 -0.67
CA THR A 180 27.88 -3.99 -1.34
C THR A 180 29.21 -3.90 -2.08
N ALA A 181 29.15 -3.46 -3.34
CA ALA A 181 30.34 -3.30 -4.20
C ALA A 181 30.89 -1.86 -4.16
N GLU A 182 30.05 -0.91 -3.79
CA GLU A 182 30.36 0.52 -3.70
C GLU A 182 29.53 1.16 -2.59
N PRO A 183 29.77 2.42 -2.19
CA PRO A 183 28.93 3.12 -1.22
C PRO A 183 27.48 3.07 -1.66
N SER A 184 26.61 2.54 -0.81
CA SER A 184 25.26 2.16 -1.16
C SER A 184 24.25 2.68 -0.16
N ARG A 185 23.11 3.17 -0.63
CA ARG A 185 21.95 3.53 0.19
C ARG A 185 20.98 2.37 0.23
N ILE A 186 20.71 1.85 1.42
CA ILE A 186 19.87 0.68 1.64
C ILE A 186 18.78 0.97 2.67
N PHE A 187 17.61 0.35 2.48
CA PHE A 187 16.56 0.25 3.49
C PHE A 187 16.50 -1.20 3.98
N MET A 188 16.40 -1.40 5.28
CA MET A 188 16.33 -2.73 5.88
C MET A 188 15.15 -2.81 6.85
N ILE A 189 14.42 -3.93 6.80
CA ILE A 189 13.36 -4.26 7.75
C ILE A 189 13.51 -5.72 8.18
N SER A 190 13.33 -5.99 9.48
CA SER A 190 13.48 -7.34 10.00
C SER A 190 12.33 -8.27 9.60
N SER A 191 12.60 -9.56 9.53
CA SER A 191 11.59 -10.59 9.26
C SER A 191 10.50 -10.62 10.33
N GLU A 192 10.85 -10.28 11.59
CA GLU A 192 9.90 -10.18 12.70
C GLU A 192 8.90 -9.05 12.48
N ALA A 193 9.39 -7.85 12.14
CA ALA A 193 8.54 -6.69 11.88
C ALA A 193 7.63 -6.92 10.67
N LEU A 194 8.16 -7.54 9.60
CA LEU A 194 7.35 -7.94 8.45
C LEU A 194 6.24 -8.93 8.82
N ALA A 195 6.56 -9.94 9.63
CA ALA A 195 5.61 -10.94 10.07
C ALA A 195 4.51 -10.34 10.96
N GLU A 196 4.86 -9.42 11.86
CA GLU A 196 3.91 -8.71 12.73
C GLU A 196 2.95 -7.83 11.91
N LEU A 197 3.47 -7.05 10.98
CA LEU A 197 2.66 -6.25 10.07
C LEU A 197 1.73 -7.12 9.21
N ALA A 198 2.24 -8.22 8.65
CA ALA A 198 1.47 -9.13 7.82
C ALA A 198 0.40 -9.91 8.60
N ALA A 199 0.61 -10.17 9.90
CA ALA A 199 -0.37 -10.84 10.76
C ALA A 199 -1.55 -9.93 11.10
N THR A 200 -1.31 -8.63 11.25
CA THR A 200 -2.32 -7.65 11.68
C THR A 200 -3.07 -6.99 10.52
N ASP A 201 -2.50 -7.01 9.31
CA ASP A 201 -3.04 -6.29 8.14
C ASP A 201 -2.99 -7.17 6.88
N VAL A 202 -4.18 -7.62 6.44
CA VAL A 202 -4.33 -8.48 5.25
C VAL A 202 -3.96 -7.73 3.95
N GLU A 203 -4.24 -6.41 3.88
CA GLU A 203 -3.90 -5.60 2.71
C GLU A 203 -2.38 -5.40 2.62
N PHE A 204 -1.73 -5.14 3.76
CA PHE A 204 -0.27 -5.10 3.85
C PHE A 204 0.36 -6.41 3.36
N ARG A 205 -0.08 -7.56 3.90
CA ARG A 205 0.44 -8.88 3.52
C ARG A 205 0.33 -9.12 2.02
N ARG A 206 -0.85 -8.83 1.44
CA ARG A 206 -1.09 -9.02 -0.01
C ARG A 206 -0.20 -8.12 -0.87
N GLY A 207 -0.08 -6.85 -0.52
CA GLY A 207 0.79 -5.91 -1.23
C GLY A 207 2.27 -6.23 -1.08
N LEU A 208 2.71 -6.74 0.10
CA LEU A 208 4.07 -7.21 0.33
C LEU A 208 4.40 -8.40 -0.58
N GLU A 209 3.55 -9.43 -0.60
CA GLU A 209 3.72 -10.62 -1.44
C GLU A 209 3.72 -10.24 -2.93
N SER A 210 2.82 -9.37 -3.36
CA SER A 210 2.75 -8.87 -4.74
C SER A 210 4.06 -8.15 -5.13
N GLY A 211 4.55 -7.24 -4.29
CA GLY A 211 5.77 -6.48 -4.55
C GLY A 211 7.02 -7.38 -4.61
N MET A 212 7.17 -8.30 -3.67
CA MET A 212 8.28 -9.27 -3.69
C MET A 212 8.26 -10.14 -4.95
N ASN A 213 7.09 -10.62 -5.36
CA ASN A 213 6.93 -11.40 -6.59
C ASN A 213 7.27 -10.59 -7.85
N LEU A 214 6.87 -9.32 -7.91
CA LEU A 214 7.21 -8.43 -9.03
C LEU A 214 8.72 -8.22 -9.15
N ASP A 215 9.42 -7.97 -8.04
CA ASP A 215 10.87 -7.78 -8.02
C ASP A 215 11.59 -9.08 -8.45
N THR A 216 11.22 -10.22 -7.89
CA THR A 216 11.76 -11.53 -8.27
C THR A 216 11.57 -11.83 -9.76
N ARG A 217 10.36 -11.58 -10.28
CA ARG A 217 10.07 -11.77 -11.71
C ARG A 217 10.96 -10.87 -12.58
N SER A 218 11.14 -9.60 -12.19
CA SER A 218 11.98 -8.66 -12.93
C SER A 218 13.44 -9.14 -13.01
N LYS A 219 13.99 -9.67 -11.92
CA LYS A 219 15.33 -10.25 -11.85
C LYS A 219 15.47 -11.49 -12.73
N LEU A 220 14.50 -12.39 -12.72
CA LEU A 220 14.49 -13.57 -13.59
C LEU A 220 14.50 -13.19 -15.07
N VAL A 221 13.67 -12.23 -15.47
CA VAL A 221 13.65 -11.75 -16.86
C VAL A 221 14.99 -11.11 -17.25
N ALA A 222 15.60 -10.34 -16.35
CA ALA A 222 16.91 -9.73 -16.59
C ALA A 222 18.03 -10.81 -16.72
N ALA A 223 18.03 -11.80 -15.85
CA ALA A 223 18.98 -12.91 -15.89
C ALA A 223 18.86 -13.73 -17.19
N ASN A 224 17.63 -14.07 -17.60
CA ASN A 224 17.40 -14.78 -18.86
C ASN A 224 17.88 -13.98 -20.08
N LYS A 225 17.66 -12.67 -20.12
CA LYS A 225 18.16 -11.79 -21.19
C LYS A 225 19.69 -11.74 -21.23
N ALA A 226 20.35 -11.72 -20.07
CA ALA A 226 21.81 -11.75 -19.97
C ALA A 226 22.38 -13.07 -20.53
N LEU A 227 21.80 -14.20 -20.14
CA LEU A 227 22.19 -15.53 -20.64
C LEU A 227 22.03 -15.67 -22.16
N THR A 228 20.92 -15.16 -22.71
CA THR A 228 20.68 -15.18 -24.16
C THR A 228 21.72 -14.35 -24.93
N ARG A 229 22.09 -13.18 -24.38
CA ARG A 229 23.14 -12.32 -24.99
C ARG A 229 24.53 -12.99 -24.94
N GLN A 230 24.87 -13.66 -23.84
CA GLN A 230 26.14 -14.38 -23.72
C GLN A 230 26.23 -15.54 -24.73
N LYS A 231 25.15 -16.30 -24.95
CA LYS A 231 25.10 -17.36 -25.98
C LYS A 231 25.27 -16.79 -27.38
N ALA A 232 24.56 -15.71 -27.72
CA ALA A 232 24.64 -15.07 -29.03
C ALA A 232 26.01 -14.40 -29.31
N ALA A 233 26.80 -14.11 -28.28
CA ALA A 233 28.16 -13.56 -28.42
C ALA A 233 29.24 -14.64 -28.46
N ALA A 234 28.90 -15.90 -28.18
CA ALA A 234 29.80 -17.06 -28.21
C ALA A 234 29.67 -17.90 -29.49
N GLU A 235 28.65 -17.63 -30.31
CA GLU A 235 28.44 -18.15 -31.67
C GLU A 235 29.02 -17.18 -32.73
#